data_199052cc75028e77afd7a0fc2ce2a2e2
#
_entry.id   199052cc75028e77afd7a0fc2ce2a2e2
#
_cell.length_a   1.000
_cell.length_b   1.000
_cell.length_c   1.000
_cell.angle_alpha   90.00
_cell.angle_beta   90.00
_cell.angle_gamma   90.00
#
_symmetry.space_group_name_H-M   'P 1'
#
loop_
_entity.id
_entity.type
_entity.pdbx_description
1 polymer ?
#
loop_
_entity_poly.entity_id
_entity_poly.type
_entity_poly.pdbx_seq_one_letter_code
_entity_poly.pdbx_strand_id
1 'polypeptide(L)'
;YIAKVVLYWVRNVPWLIPVVYLGLNFALSAIGVSPPAVNMFLFPIFMTLCYATQTSELFLTVGANAGGMSGTLSSLGMVGIMLAGMISSSGLEIDIQGTVMHVFLNATKAFFILYAIYYVVLRLYRIQLPKELIQRPEPPTKQQKMNLAIIFICILFLFVPSIFQTFYPNPITAALSKLDISLVYAGGIMACVLFRIGSEKDVFKKSIPWSVIILLGGMTCLMGVMRQAGLSELISGAVSNGVSDTLIPVLIVLLSGVLSLFSDGTSVVMPLMVPIAISISVATGISAPLLISCVCVPAIGMGMSPFSTGGGVFLSFVREERFQKMMFQSLIAVLCNLGLLCVMALIGIIS
;
A
#
# COMPACT_ATOMS: atom_id res chain seq x y z
N TYR A 1 -7.16 -17.64 9.23
CA TYR A 1 -6.99 -18.00 10.64
C TYR A 1 -6.68 -16.76 11.49
N ILE A 2 -5.60 -16.00 11.21
CA ILE A 2 -5.18 -14.82 11.98
C ILE A 2 -6.33 -13.84 12.19
N ALA A 3 -7.02 -13.44 11.11
CA ALA A 3 -8.14 -12.50 11.19
C ALA A 3 -9.27 -12.98 12.12
N LYS A 4 -9.63 -14.26 12.06
CA LYS A 4 -10.65 -14.85 12.95
C LYS A 4 -10.20 -14.85 14.42
N VAL A 5 -8.92 -15.12 14.69
CA VAL A 5 -8.37 -15.09 16.05
C VAL A 5 -8.39 -13.68 16.63
N VAL A 6 -7.94 -12.70 15.84
CA VAL A 6 -7.90 -11.30 16.28
C VAL A 6 -9.30 -10.78 16.53
N LEU A 7 -10.27 -11.06 15.65
CA LEU A 7 -11.68 -10.70 15.87
C LEU A 7 -12.25 -11.34 17.13
N TYR A 8 -11.91 -12.61 17.40
CA TYR A 8 -12.36 -13.30 18.63
C TYR A 8 -11.83 -12.60 19.88
N TRP A 9 -10.59 -12.12 19.88
CA TRP A 9 -10.02 -11.39 21.02
C TRP A 9 -10.71 -10.04 21.24
N VAL A 10 -11.10 -9.36 20.16
CA VAL A 10 -11.67 -8.00 20.21
C VAL A 10 -13.20 -8.00 20.32
N ARG A 11 -13.86 -9.17 20.33
CA ARG A 11 -15.33 -9.29 20.35
C ARG A 11 -16.01 -8.57 21.51
N ASN A 12 -15.29 -8.43 22.64
CA ASN A 12 -15.82 -7.73 23.82
C ASN A 12 -15.66 -6.22 23.76
N VAL A 13 -14.97 -5.69 22.74
CA VAL A 13 -14.64 -4.28 22.54
C VAL A 13 -14.99 -3.90 21.09
N PRO A 14 -16.30 -3.82 20.73
CA PRO A 14 -16.74 -3.69 19.35
C PRO A 14 -16.20 -2.46 18.62
N TRP A 15 -15.99 -1.35 19.32
CA TRP A 15 -15.43 -0.12 18.75
C TRP A 15 -14.00 -0.31 18.21
N LEU A 16 -13.29 -1.34 18.66
CA LEU A 16 -11.94 -1.64 18.21
C LEU A 16 -11.93 -2.42 16.87
N ILE A 17 -13.04 -3.01 16.45
CA ILE A 17 -13.13 -3.83 15.23
C ILE A 17 -12.68 -3.06 13.97
N PRO A 18 -13.10 -1.82 13.72
CA PRO A 18 -12.61 -1.07 12.58
C PRO A 18 -11.10 -0.79 12.64
N VAL A 19 -10.56 -0.53 13.85
CA VAL A 19 -9.13 -0.33 14.06
C VAL A 19 -8.35 -1.62 13.80
N VAL A 20 -8.87 -2.75 14.25
CA VAL A 20 -8.31 -4.07 13.97
C VAL A 20 -8.34 -4.38 12.47
N TYR A 21 -9.42 -4.04 11.79
CA TYR A 21 -9.51 -4.20 10.35
C TYR A 21 -8.44 -3.39 9.61
N LEU A 22 -8.27 -2.11 9.97
CA LEU A 22 -7.18 -1.27 9.48
C LEU A 22 -5.81 -1.90 9.75
N GLY A 23 -5.57 -2.31 11.00
CA GLY A 23 -4.30 -2.90 11.44
C GLY A 23 -3.96 -4.22 10.73
N LEU A 24 -4.95 -5.08 10.50
CA LEU A 24 -4.76 -6.32 9.73
C LEU A 24 -4.41 -6.04 8.27
N ASN A 25 -5.12 -5.12 7.62
CA ASN A 25 -4.78 -4.70 6.26
C ASN A 25 -3.35 -4.15 6.20
N PHE A 26 -3.01 -3.25 7.12
CA PHE A 26 -1.68 -2.65 7.19
C PHE A 26 -0.59 -3.70 7.42
N ALA A 27 -0.71 -4.52 8.47
CA ALA A 27 0.32 -5.49 8.84
C ALA A 27 0.53 -6.55 7.75
N LEU A 28 -0.54 -7.11 7.18
CA LEU A 28 -0.43 -8.10 6.12
C LEU A 28 0.16 -7.52 4.85
N SER A 29 -0.22 -6.30 4.48
CA SER A 29 0.34 -5.65 3.29
C SER A 29 1.78 -5.17 3.50
N ALA A 30 2.14 -4.77 4.73
CA ALA A 30 3.50 -4.35 5.06
C ALA A 30 4.53 -5.50 5.00
N ILE A 31 4.11 -6.74 5.22
CA ILE A 31 4.95 -7.93 5.06
C ILE A 31 4.90 -8.53 3.65
N GLY A 32 4.33 -7.83 2.68
CA GLY A 32 4.37 -8.18 1.25
C GLY A 32 3.14 -8.89 0.71
N VAL A 33 2.07 -9.10 1.49
CA VAL A 33 0.81 -9.63 0.94
C VAL A 33 0.12 -8.54 0.13
N SER A 34 -0.26 -8.85 -1.12
CA SER A 34 -0.91 -7.85 -1.97
C SER A 34 -2.27 -7.41 -1.39
N PRO A 35 -2.60 -6.10 -1.37
CA PRO A 35 -3.84 -5.59 -0.82
C PRO A 35 -5.11 -6.25 -1.40
N PRO A 36 -5.23 -6.53 -2.71
CA PRO A 36 -6.38 -7.27 -3.24
C PRO A 36 -6.53 -8.66 -2.62
N ALA A 37 -5.43 -9.39 -2.40
CA ALA A 37 -5.48 -10.71 -1.78
C ALA A 37 -5.95 -10.63 -0.31
N VAL A 38 -5.42 -9.65 0.46
CA VAL A 38 -5.87 -9.40 1.83
C VAL A 38 -7.37 -9.11 1.86
N ASN A 39 -7.85 -8.25 0.96
CA ASN A 39 -9.24 -7.84 0.89
C ASN A 39 -10.19 -8.99 0.48
N MET A 40 -9.78 -9.86 -0.41
CA MET A 40 -10.55 -11.05 -0.76
C MET A 40 -10.86 -11.95 0.45
N PHE A 41 -9.98 -11.98 1.45
CA PHE A 41 -10.21 -12.71 2.69
C PHE A 41 -10.96 -11.91 3.75
N LEU A 42 -10.67 -10.61 3.86
CA LEU A 42 -11.23 -9.78 4.93
C LEU A 42 -12.63 -9.27 4.59
N PHE A 43 -12.92 -8.88 3.34
CA PHE A 43 -14.22 -8.35 2.96
C PHE A 43 -15.39 -9.28 3.31
N PRO A 44 -15.41 -10.57 2.98
CA PRO A 44 -16.55 -11.43 3.33
C PRO A 44 -16.82 -11.48 4.83
N ILE A 45 -15.76 -11.51 5.64
CA ILE A 45 -15.87 -11.58 7.11
C ILE A 45 -16.46 -10.28 7.65
N PHE A 46 -15.87 -9.15 7.28
CA PHE A 46 -16.26 -7.83 7.80
C PHE A 46 -17.56 -7.32 7.17
N MET A 47 -17.90 -7.70 5.92
CA MET A 47 -19.22 -7.43 5.33
C MET A 47 -20.34 -8.08 6.14
N THR A 48 -20.15 -9.33 6.54
CA THR A 48 -21.13 -10.00 7.41
C THR A 48 -21.34 -9.23 8.71
N LEU A 49 -20.26 -8.71 9.30
CA LEU A 49 -20.34 -7.86 10.50
C LEU A 49 -21.06 -6.53 10.21
N CYS A 50 -20.79 -5.88 9.08
CA CYS A 50 -21.47 -4.65 8.67
C CYS A 50 -22.99 -4.85 8.58
N TYR A 51 -23.42 -5.93 7.93
CA TYR A 51 -24.85 -6.21 7.78
C TYR A 51 -25.51 -6.54 9.12
N ALA A 52 -24.83 -7.28 9.97
CA ALA A 52 -25.36 -7.64 11.29
C ALA A 52 -25.43 -6.44 12.27
N THR A 53 -24.50 -5.49 12.14
CA THR A 53 -24.44 -4.29 13.01
C THR A 53 -25.08 -3.06 12.38
N GLN A 54 -25.63 -3.19 11.17
CA GLN A 54 -26.15 -2.08 10.36
C GLN A 54 -25.15 -0.92 10.17
N THR A 55 -23.87 -1.23 10.19
CA THR A 55 -22.80 -0.26 9.97
C THR A 55 -22.59 -0.06 8.47
N SER A 56 -22.20 1.17 8.08
CA SER A 56 -21.89 1.46 6.67
C SER A 56 -20.70 0.63 6.19
N GLU A 57 -20.84 -0.07 5.08
CA GLU A 57 -19.78 -0.87 4.44
C GLU A 57 -18.64 0.01 3.91
N LEU A 58 -18.87 1.31 3.78
CA LEU A 58 -17.86 2.27 3.30
C LEU A 58 -16.57 2.21 4.12
N PHE A 59 -16.66 1.92 5.44
CA PHE A 59 -15.44 1.85 6.26
C PHE A 59 -14.50 0.72 5.82
N LEU A 60 -15.01 -0.31 5.17
CA LEU A 60 -14.19 -1.43 4.69
C LEU A 60 -13.29 -0.98 3.55
N THR A 61 -13.84 -0.27 2.56
CA THR A 61 -13.01 0.22 1.46
C THR A 61 -12.04 1.31 1.92
N VAL A 62 -12.48 2.19 2.84
CA VAL A 62 -11.60 3.22 3.42
C VAL A 62 -10.47 2.57 4.25
N GLY A 63 -10.79 1.59 5.09
CA GLY A 63 -9.81 0.89 5.92
C GLY A 63 -8.86 0.00 5.12
N ALA A 64 -9.36 -0.67 4.07
CA ALA A 64 -8.55 -1.43 3.13
C ALA A 64 -7.56 -0.52 2.40
N ASN A 65 -8.02 0.65 1.96
CA ASN A 65 -7.17 1.62 1.30
C ASN A 65 -6.15 2.23 2.29
N ALA A 66 -6.62 2.71 3.44
CA ALA A 66 -5.74 3.32 4.43
C ALA A 66 -4.70 2.34 5.00
N GLY A 67 -5.11 1.13 5.36
CA GLY A 67 -4.20 0.11 5.88
C GLY A 67 -3.41 -0.60 4.79
N GLY A 68 -4.10 -1.21 3.83
CA GLY A 68 -3.49 -2.04 2.79
C GLY A 68 -2.55 -1.25 1.89
N MET A 69 -3.00 -0.10 1.40
CA MET A 69 -2.19 0.69 0.47
C MET A 69 -1.00 1.38 1.15
N SER A 70 -1.16 1.88 2.38
CA SER A 70 0.00 2.41 3.12
C SER A 70 0.98 1.29 3.48
N GLY A 71 0.49 0.14 3.95
CA GLY A 71 1.34 -1.00 4.29
C GLY A 71 2.19 -1.48 3.11
N THR A 72 1.61 -1.56 1.90
CA THR A 72 2.32 -2.07 0.71
C THR A 72 3.49 -1.17 0.25
N LEU A 73 3.57 0.08 0.74
CA LEU A 73 4.71 0.97 0.52
C LEU A 73 5.91 0.68 1.43
N SER A 74 5.78 -0.22 2.41
CA SER A 74 6.91 -0.64 3.24
C SER A 74 8.05 -1.19 2.37
N SER A 75 9.27 -1.21 2.88
CA SER A 75 10.43 -1.79 2.18
C SER A 75 10.27 -3.28 1.85
N LEU A 76 9.38 -3.99 2.53
CA LEU A 76 9.01 -5.38 2.27
C LEU A 76 7.77 -5.51 1.38
N GLY A 77 7.03 -4.43 1.21
CA GLY A 77 5.80 -4.37 0.44
C GLY A 77 6.05 -4.33 -1.06
N MET A 78 5.12 -4.87 -1.84
CA MET A 78 5.25 -4.95 -3.30
C MET A 78 5.44 -3.57 -3.95
N VAL A 79 4.70 -2.55 -3.49
CA VAL A 79 4.79 -1.20 -4.05
C VAL A 79 6.05 -0.48 -3.58
N GLY A 80 6.52 -0.73 -2.35
CA GLY A 80 7.80 -0.20 -1.88
C GLY A 80 8.98 -0.72 -2.68
N ILE A 81 9.00 -2.02 -2.99
CA ILE A 81 10.02 -2.64 -3.85
C ILE A 81 9.95 -2.07 -5.27
N MET A 82 8.74 -1.93 -5.82
CA MET A 82 8.52 -1.32 -7.14
C MET A 82 9.01 0.13 -7.18
N LEU A 83 8.71 0.92 -6.15
CA LEU A 83 9.17 2.31 -6.03
C LEU A 83 10.70 2.39 -5.95
N ALA A 84 11.34 1.53 -5.17
CA ALA A 84 12.79 1.43 -5.11
C ALA A 84 13.40 1.15 -6.50
N GLY A 85 12.79 0.26 -7.27
CA GLY A 85 13.17 -0.02 -8.65
C GLY A 85 13.05 1.20 -9.59
N MET A 86 11.95 1.96 -9.46
CA MET A 86 11.74 3.20 -10.24
C MET A 86 12.79 4.27 -9.91
N ILE A 87 13.09 4.47 -8.62
CA ILE A 87 14.10 5.42 -8.19
C ILE A 87 15.49 4.98 -8.68
N SER A 88 15.84 3.71 -8.54
CA SER A 88 17.10 3.16 -9.02
C SER A 88 17.27 3.34 -10.53
N SER A 89 16.21 3.13 -11.32
CA SER A 89 16.23 3.31 -12.78
C SER A 89 16.37 4.77 -13.20
N SER A 90 16.12 5.73 -12.30
CA SER A 90 16.32 7.16 -12.58
C SER A 90 17.80 7.52 -12.82
N GLY A 91 18.76 6.72 -12.36
CA GLY A 91 20.21 6.93 -12.49
C GLY A 91 20.74 8.18 -11.79
N LEU A 92 19.96 8.77 -10.89
CA LEU A 92 20.36 9.87 -10.03
C LEU A 92 20.86 9.31 -8.71
N GLU A 93 21.81 10.01 -8.08
CA GLU A 93 22.32 9.69 -6.73
C GLU A 93 21.29 10.10 -5.66
N ILE A 94 20.19 9.34 -5.57
CA ILE A 94 19.15 9.50 -4.57
C ILE A 94 19.27 8.35 -3.56
N ASP A 95 19.20 8.65 -2.27
CA ASP A 95 19.06 7.61 -1.24
C ASP A 95 17.74 6.86 -1.42
N ILE A 96 17.82 5.69 -2.06
CA ILE A 96 16.65 4.87 -2.43
C ILE A 96 15.90 4.42 -1.16
N GLN A 97 16.62 3.88 -0.17
CA GLN A 97 16.00 3.33 1.03
C GLN A 97 15.39 4.43 1.91
N GLY A 98 16.10 5.53 2.09
CA GLY A 98 15.59 6.70 2.79
C GLY A 98 14.36 7.29 2.12
N THR A 99 14.36 7.37 0.79
CA THR A 99 13.22 7.89 0.01
C THR A 99 11.99 6.96 0.13
N VAL A 100 12.16 5.66 -0.02
CA VAL A 100 11.04 4.69 0.14
C VAL A 100 10.47 4.76 1.56
N MET A 101 11.33 4.82 2.59
CA MET A 101 10.90 4.97 3.98
C MET A 101 10.16 6.29 4.21
N HIS A 102 10.62 7.38 3.63
CA HIS A 102 9.98 8.69 3.69
C HIS A 102 8.57 8.65 3.08
N VAL A 103 8.43 8.08 1.88
CA VAL A 103 7.14 7.92 1.20
C VAL A 103 6.20 7.02 2.02
N PHE A 104 6.70 5.92 2.57
CA PHE A 104 5.95 5.03 3.46
C PHE A 104 5.41 5.74 4.69
N LEU A 105 6.25 6.55 5.37
CA LEU A 105 5.85 7.31 6.54
C LEU A 105 4.82 8.39 6.20
N ASN A 106 4.99 9.10 5.09
CA ASN A 106 4.05 10.11 4.63
C ASN A 106 2.70 9.51 4.27
N ALA A 107 2.69 8.38 3.54
CA ALA A 107 1.46 7.65 3.23
C ALA A 107 0.75 7.16 4.50
N THR A 108 1.50 6.57 5.42
CA THR A 108 0.96 6.07 6.69
C THR A 108 0.34 7.20 7.51
N LYS A 109 1.04 8.33 7.68
CA LYS A 109 0.52 9.52 8.35
C LYS A 109 -0.80 9.99 7.69
N ALA A 110 -0.75 10.24 6.38
CA ALA A 110 -1.89 10.79 5.65
C ALA A 110 -3.11 9.87 5.73
N PHE A 111 -2.94 8.59 5.48
CA PHE A 111 -4.07 7.64 5.47
C PHE A 111 -4.62 7.32 6.85
N PHE A 112 -3.78 7.30 7.88
CA PHE A 112 -4.28 7.10 9.25
C PHE A 112 -5.05 8.32 9.74
N ILE A 113 -4.65 9.54 9.37
CA ILE A 113 -5.43 10.76 9.63
C ILE A 113 -6.77 10.68 8.89
N LEU A 114 -6.77 10.35 7.60
CA LEU A 114 -7.99 10.18 6.83
C LEU A 114 -8.91 9.12 7.45
N TYR A 115 -8.36 7.97 7.83
CA TYR A 115 -9.15 6.92 8.49
C TYR A 115 -9.73 7.37 9.81
N ALA A 116 -8.99 8.13 10.63
CA ALA A 116 -9.49 8.69 11.88
C ALA A 116 -10.68 9.65 11.63
N ILE A 117 -10.62 10.45 10.58
CA ILE A 117 -11.76 11.30 10.18
C ILE A 117 -12.98 10.43 9.83
N TYR A 118 -12.81 9.39 9.00
CA TYR A 118 -13.92 8.47 8.68
C TYR A 118 -14.42 7.70 9.89
N TYR A 119 -13.53 7.30 10.80
CA TYR A 119 -13.91 6.63 12.04
C TYR A 119 -14.89 7.48 12.87
N VAL A 120 -14.66 8.78 12.95
CA VAL A 120 -15.54 9.73 13.64
C VAL A 120 -16.80 10.01 12.82
N VAL A 121 -16.68 10.33 11.54
CA VAL A 121 -17.80 10.70 10.64
C VAL A 121 -18.80 9.55 10.50
N LEU A 122 -18.32 8.33 10.32
CA LEU A 122 -19.17 7.13 10.21
C LEU A 122 -19.61 6.60 11.60
N ARG A 123 -19.22 7.26 12.69
CA ARG A 123 -19.55 6.89 14.07
C ARG A 123 -19.18 5.43 14.41
N LEU A 124 -18.06 4.95 13.90
CA LEU A 124 -17.63 3.57 14.07
C LEU A 124 -17.39 3.19 15.54
N TYR A 125 -17.16 4.15 16.41
CA TYR A 125 -17.06 3.95 17.86
C TYR A 125 -18.37 3.51 18.53
N ARG A 126 -19.53 3.58 17.82
CA ARG A 126 -20.84 3.16 18.30
C ARG A 126 -21.26 1.77 17.85
N ILE A 127 -20.40 1.03 17.20
CA ILE A 127 -20.69 -0.33 16.73
C ILE A 127 -21.03 -1.20 17.94
N GLN A 128 -22.20 -1.84 17.89
CA GLN A 128 -22.64 -2.84 18.86
C GLN A 128 -22.66 -4.19 18.18
N LEU A 129 -21.94 -5.14 18.71
CA LEU A 129 -21.81 -6.47 18.15
C LEU A 129 -22.59 -7.49 18.97
N PRO A 130 -23.52 -8.25 18.38
CA PRO A 130 -24.09 -9.42 19.02
C PRO A 130 -22.95 -10.43 19.28
N LYS A 131 -22.74 -10.81 20.55
CA LYS A 131 -21.63 -11.71 20.96
C LYS A 131 -21.64 -13.08 20.27
N GLU A 132 -22.79 -13.48 19.78
CA GLU A 132 -23.03 -14.77 19.12
C GLU A 132 -22.43 -14.86 17.71
N LEU A 133 -22.14 -13.71 17.06
CA LEU A 133 -21.63 -13.64 15.69
C LEU A 133 -20.16 -14.04 15.55
N ILE A 134 -19.38 -13.92 16.62
CA ILE A 134 -17.94 -14.26 16.59
C ILE A 134 -17.70 -15.54 17.37
N GLN A 135 -17.72 -16.64 16.62
CA GLN A 135 -17.39 -17.96 17.17
C GLN A 135 -15.89 -18.12 17.41
N ARG A 136 -15.54 -19.01 18.35
CA ARG A 136 -14.15 -19.37 18.59
C ARG A 136 -13.54 -19.96 17.30
N PRO A 137 -12.41 -19.44 16.81
CA PRO A 137 -11.77 -19.98 15.61
C PRO A 137 -11.33 -21.43 15.83
N GLU A 138 -11.54 -22.25 14.81
CA GLU A 138 -11.00 -23.60 14.80
C GLU A 138 -9.46 -23.59 14.86
N PRO A 139 -8.82 -24.62 15.45
CA PRO A 139 -7.37 -24.67 15.50
C PRO A 139 -6.76 -24.66 14.09
N PRO A 140 -5.58 -24.03 13.91
CA PRO A 140 -4.95 -23.93 12.60
C PRO A 140 -4.56 -25.32 12.08
N THR A 141 -4.78 -25.56 10.80
CA THR A 141 -4.35 -26.78 10.13
C THR A 141 -2.82 -26.89 10.12
N LYS A 142 -2.30 -28.11 9.91
CA LYS A 142 -0.84 -28.37 9.84
C LYS A 142 -0.19 -27.49 8.75
N GLN A 143 -0.83 -27.37 7.59
CA GLN A 143 -0.35 -26.52 6.49
C GLN A 143 -0.34 -25.04 6.86
N GLN A 144 -1.38 -24.54 7.54
CA GLN A 144 -1.44 -23.14 8.00
C GLN A 144 -0.33 -22.85 9.04
N LYS A 145 -0.08 -23.76 9.98
CA LYS A 145 1.02 -23.63 10.95
C LYS A 145 2.37 -23.55 10.25
N MET A 146 2.61 -24.44 9.29
CA MET A 146 3.86 -24.53 8.56
C MET A 146 4.09 -23.28 7.70
N ASN A 147 3.06 -22.79 7.02
CA ASN A 147 3.14 -21.55 6.24
C ASN A 147 3.43 -20.32 7.14
N LEU A 148 2.75 -20.22 8.29
CA LEU A 148 3.02 -19.18 9.27
C LEU A 148 4.45 -19.24 9.81
N ALA A 149 4.97 -20.46 10.07
CA ALA A 149 6.34 -20.64 10.53
C ALA A 149 7.36 -20.20 9.48
N ILE A 150 7.16 -20.52 8.19
CA ILE A 150 8.05 -20.06 7.11
C ILE A 150 8.06 -18.55 7.00
N ILE A 151 6.88 -17.90 6.99
CA ILE A 151 6.77 -16.43 6.95
C ILE A 151 7.50 -15.82 8.15
N PHE A 152 7.28 -16.36 9.35
CA PHE A 152 7.91 -15.86 10.56
C PHE A 152 9.44 -16.02 10.53
N ILE A 153 9.94 -17.14 10.03
CA ILE A 153 11.39 -17.38 9.85
C ILE A 153 11.96 -16.38 8.83
N CYS A 154 11.30 -16.12 7.69
CA CYS A 154 11.75 -15.12 6.73
C CYS A 154 11.83 -13.73 7.36
N ILE A 155 10.81 -13.33 8.12
CA ILE A 155 10.80 -12.05 8.84
C ILE A 155 11.94 -11.97 9.86
N LEU A 156 12.15 -13.03 10.64
CA LEU A 156 13.27 -13.09 11.58
C LEU A 156 14.63 -12.96 10.88
N PHE A 157 14.79 -13.63 9.74
CA PHE A 157 16.03 -13.54 8.96
C PHE A 157 16.31 -12.14 8.41
N LEU A 158 15.30 -11.34 8.18
CA LEU A 158 15.46 -9.96 7.72
C LEU A 158 15.76 -8.98 8.85
N PHE A 159 15.07 -9.10 9.98
CA PHE A 159 15.16 -8.12 11.07
C PHE A 159 16.20 -8.44 12.12
N VAL A 160 16.34 -9.72 12.49
CA VAL A 160 17.24 -10.12 13.58
C VAL A 160 18.70 -9.77 13.29
N PRO A 161 19.27 -10.07 12.10
CA PRO A 161 20.66 -9.69 11.82
C PRO A 161 20.90 -8.18 11.86
N SER A 162 19.94 -7.38 11.35
CA SER A 162 20.05 -5.90 11.38
C SER A 162 20.02 -5.35 12.79
N ILE A 163 19.16 -5.89 13.65
CA ILE A 163 19.08 -5.51 15.07
C ILE A 163 20.37 -5.93 15.79
N PHE A 164 20.82 -7.18 15.61
CA PHE A 164 22.04 -7.66 16.22
C PHE A 164 23.29 -6.89 15.77
N GLN A 165 23.35 -6.48 14.50
CA GLN A 165 24.43 -5.64 13.98
C GLN A 165 24.52 -4.30 14.71
N THR A 166 23.39 -3.74 15.16
CA THR A 166 23.37 -2.49 15.92
C THR A 166 23.95 -2.65 17.33
N PHE A 167 23.70 -3.79 18.00
CA PHE A 167 24.12 -4.01 19.38
C PHE A 167 25.44 -4.78 19.50
N TYR A 168 25.71 -5.72 18.57
CA TYR A 168 26.87 -6.60 18.57
C TYR A 168 27.43 -6.74 17.14
N PRO A 169 28.15 -5.70 16.64
CA PRO A 169 28.70 -5.71 15.29
C PRO A 169 29.77 -6.81 15.15
N ASN A 170 29.53 -7.77 14.27
CA ASN A 170 30.49 -8.79 13.88
C ASN A 170 30.40 -9.06 12.37
N PRO A 171 31.43 -9.70 11.74
CA PRO A 171 31.42 -9.95 10.29
C PRO A 171 30.23 -10.78 9.81
N ILE A 172 29.70 -11.69 10.62
CA ILE A 172 28.57 -12.57 10.25
C ILE A 172 27.27 -11.76 10.24
N THR A 173 27.00 -10.96 11.29
CA THR A 173 25.81 -10.12 11.35
C THR A 173 25.85 -9.04 10.28
N ALA A 174 27.04 -8.51 9.95
CA ALA A 174 27.23 -7.57 8.85
C ALA A 174 26.93 -8.19 7.47
N ALA A 175 27.33 -9.44 7.24
CA ALA A 175 27.02 -10.14 6.01
C ALA A 175 25.53 -10.48 5.91
N LEU A 176 24.91 -10.94 7.01
CA LEU A 176 23.50 -11.30 7.05
C LEU A 176 22.57 -10.08 6.97
N SER A 177 22.95 -8.94 7.54
CA SER A 177 22.16 -7.69 7.46
C SER A 177 22.16 -7.06 6.07
N LYS A 178 23.11 -7.44 5.21
CA LYS A 178 23.20 -7.04 3.79
C LYS A 178 22.52 -8.02 2.84
N LEU A 179 21.91 -9.09 3.34
CA LEU A 179 21.18 -10.03 2.49
C LEU A 179 20.03 -9.30 1.78
N ASP A 180 19.95 -9.52 0.48
CA ASP A 180 18.86 -9.00 -0.33
C ASP A 180 17.54 -9.64 0.10
N ILE A 181 16.52 -8.80 0.30
CA ILE A 181 15.15 -9.21 0.69
C ILE A 181 14.61 -10.27 -0.27
N SER A 182 14.91 -10.12 -1.57
CA SER A 182 14.46 -11.04 -2.63
C SER A 182 15.03 -12.44 -2.43
N LEU A 183 16.29 -12.55 -1.95
CA LEU A 183 16.95 -13.83 -1.68
C LEU A 183 16.29 -14.57 -0.53
N VAL A 184 15.93 -13.86 0.54
CA VAL A 184 15.24 -14.43 1.71
C VAL A 184 13.85 -14.92 1.33
N TYR A 185 13.10 -14.15 0.55
CA TYR A 185 11.79 -14.58 0.07
C TYR A 185 11.87 -15.73 -0.94
N ALA A 186 12.88 -15.74 -1.83
CA ALA A 186 13.12 -16.87 -2.73
C ALA A 186 13.39 -18.16 -1.94
N GLY A 187 14.19 -18.08 -0.86
CA GLY A 187 14.38 -19.20 0.08
C GLY A 187 13.09 -19.66 0.75
N GLY A 188 12.22 -18.71 1.15
CA GLY A 188 10.88 -18.98 1.69
C GLY A 188 9.97 -19.70 0.70
N ILE A 189 9.96 -19.25 -0.57
CA ILE A 189 9.20 -19.89 -1.66
C ILE A 189 9.73 -21.31 -1.88
N MET A 190 11.04 -21.50 -1.93
CA MET A 190 11.65 -22.82 -2.09
C MET A 190 11.28 -23.77 -0.93
N ALA A 191 11.27 -23.27 0.30
CA ALA A 191 10.79 -24.03 1.45
C ALA A 191 9.31 -24.44 1.30
N CYS A 192 8.43 -23.52 0.84
CA CYS A 192 7.02 -23.84 0.59
C CYS A 192 6.85 -24.96 -0.46
N VAL A 193 7.66 -24.96 -1.50
CA VAL A 193 7.65 -26.00 -2.54
C VAL A 193 8.16 -27.33 -1.99
N LEU A 194 9.29 -27.33 -1.26
CA LEU A 194 9.88 -28.51 -0.66
C LEU A 194 8.94 -29.18 0.35
N PHE A 195 8.25 -28.39 1.17
CA PHE A 195 7.26 -28.90 2.13
C PHE A 195 5.88 -29.17 1.51
N ARG A 196 5.76 -29.06 0.18
CA ARG A 196 4.50 -29.29 -0.58
C ARG A 196 3.32 -28.47 -0.08
N ILE A 197 3.57 -27.24 0.38
CA ILE A 197 2.52 -26.30 0.80
C ILE A 197 1.85 -25.68 -0.45
N GLY A 198 2.60 -25.54 -1.55
CA GLY A 198 2.13 -25.05 -2.84
C GLY A 198 2.71 -25.85 -3.99
N SER A 199 2.07 -25.81 -5.15
CA SER A 199 2.58 -26.40 -6.38
C SER A 199 3.44 -25.39 -7.13
N GLU A 200 4.57 -25.83 -7.68
CA GLU A 200 5.47 -25.02 -8.49
C GLU A 200 4.73 -24.35 -9.66
N LYS A 201 3.84 -25.11 -10.33
CA LYS A 201 3.04 -24.61 -11.45
C LYS A 201 2.10 -23.46 -11.04
N ASP A 202 1.50 -23.55 -9.84
CA ASP A 202 0.62 -22.48 -9.33
C ASP A 202 1.41 -21.24 -8.92
N VAL A 203 2.59 -21.42 -8.32
CA VAL A 203 3.50 -20.31 -7.97
C VAL A 203 3.90 -19.56 -9.24
N PHE A 204 4.39 -20.25 -10.27
CA PHE A 204 4.82 -19.62 -11.53
C PHE A 204 3.68 -18.94 -12.28
N LYS A 205 2.49 -19.53 -12.34
CA LYS A 205 1.37 -18.97 -13.12
C LYS A 205 0.58 -17.91 -12.38
N LYS A 206 0.43 -18.02 -11.06
CA LYS A 206 -0.51 -17.18 -10.29
C LYS A 206 0.17 -16.24 -9.30
N SER A 207 1.35 -16.58 -8.80
CA SER A 207 2.00 -15.84 -7.72
C SER A 207 3.09 -14.90 -8.21
N ILE A 208 3.73 -15.16 -9.37
CA ILE A 208 4.70 -14.25 -9.94
C ILE A 208 3.95 -13.09 -10.61
N PRO A 209 4.20 -11.84 -10.18
CA PRO A 209 3.55 -10.67 -10.76
C PRO A 209 4.22 -10.28 -12.10
N TRP A 210 4.04 -11.09 -13.13
CA TRP A 210 4.60 -10.87 -14.45
C TRP A 210 4.33 -9.48 -15.01
N SER A 211 3.13 -8.94 -14.73
CA SER A 211 2.76 -7.58 -15.11
C SER A 211 3.69 -6.53 -14.49
N VAL A 212 4.10 -6.70 -13.24
CA VAL A 212 5.03 -5.79 -12.56
C VAL A 212 6.44 -5.90 -13.15
N ILE A 213 6.90 -7.12 -13.45
CA ILE A 213 8.22 -7.35 -14.07
C ILE A 213 8.29 -6.69 -15.44
N ILE A 214 7.29 -6.90 -16.29
CA ILE A 214 7.20 -6.29 -17.62
C ILE A 214 7.08 -4.77 -17.50
N LEU A 215 6.29 -4.28 -16.55
CA LEU A 215 6.13 -2.85 -16.28
C LEU A 215 7.48 -2.21 -15.93
N LEU A 216 8.22 -2.75 -14.97
CA LEU A 216 9.52 -2.21 -14.56
C LEU A 216 10.53 -2.24 -15.68
N GLY A 217 10.60 -3.34 -16.44
CA GLY A 217 11.48 -3.44 -17.62
C GLY A 217 11.14 -2.41 -18.69
N GLY A 218 9.85 -2.29 -19.03
CA GLY A 218 9.36 -1.30 -19.99
C GLY A 218 9.60 0.15 -19.52
N MET A 219 9.41 0.42 -18.22
CA MET A 219 9.69 1.73 -17.64
C MET A 219 11.17 2.11 -17.70
N THR A 220 12.08 1.16 -17.44
CA THR A 220 13.52 1.41 -17.55
C THR A 220 13.89 1.81 -18.97
N CYS A 221 13.34 1.12 -19.97
CA CYS A 221 13.54 1.47 -21.38
C CYS A 221 12.96 2.86 -21.71
N LEU A 222 11.73 3.14 -21.28
CA LEU A 222 11.06 4.41 -21.50
C LEU A 222 11.81 5.58 -20.87
N MET A 223 12.30 5.41 -19.63
CA MET A 223 13.12 6.41 -18.95
C MET A 223 14.42 6.71 -19.70
N GLY A 224 15.06 5.68 -20.30
CA GLY A 224 16.23 5.87 -21.15
C GLY A 224 15.91 6.74 -22.36
N VAL A 225 14.80 6.49 -23.04
CA VAL A 225 14.35 7.29 -24.19
C VAL A 225 14.00 8.73 -23.78
N MET A 226 13.27 8.90 -22.68
CA MET A 226 12.85 10.22 -22.17
C MET A 226 14.07 11.10 -21.82
N ARG A 227 15.12 10.52 -21.23
CA ARG A 227 16.38 11.24 -20.96
C ARG A 227 17.06 11.70 -22.24
N GLN A 228 17.17 10.79 -23.23
CA GLN A 228 17.79 11.13 -24.53
C GLN A 228 16.97 12.17 -25.29
N ALA A 229 15.65 12.20 -25.13
CA ALA A 229 14.76 13.15 -25.76
C ALA A 229 14.76 14.54 -25.10
N GLY A 230 15.54 14.78 -24.02
CA GLY A 230 15.61 16.09 -23.36
C GLY A 230 14.36 16.47 -22.57
N LEU A 231 13.61 15.48 -22.08
CA LEU A 231 12.38 15.74 -21.33
C LEU A 231 12.63 16.54 -20.06
N SER A 232 13.80 16.31 -19.41
CA SER A 232 14.18 17.04 -18.20
C SER A 232 14.30 18.54 -18.45
N GLU A 233 14.86 18.92 -19.59
CA GLU A 233 15.02 20.32 -20.01
C GLU A 233 13.66 20.97 -20.36
N LEU A 234 12.77 20.22 -21.01
CA LEU A 234 11.41 20.69 -21.32
C LEU A 234 10.59 20.94 -20.05
N ILE A 235 10.66 20.03 -19.08
CA ILE A 235 9.95 20.17 -17.78
C ILE A 235 10.55 21.32 -16.99
N SER A 236 11.90 21.43 -16.94
CA SER A 236 12.57 22.55 -16.26
C SER A 236 12.13 23.90 -16.80
N GLY A 237 12.06 24.04 -18.13
CA GLY A 237 11.60 25.26 -18.77
C GLY A 237 10.14 25.60 -18.51
N ALA A 238 9.28 24.61 -18.45
CA ALA A 238 7.86 24.81 -18.17
C ALA A 238 7.57 25.17 -16.70
N VAL A 239 8.32 24.58 -15.76
CA VAL A 239 8.13 24.79 -14.31
C VAL A 239 8.77 26.10 -13.85
N SER A 240 9.96 26.45 -14.34
CA SER A 240 10.68 27.67 -13.92
C SER A 240 10.00 28.97 -14.35
N ASN A 241 9.09 28.94 -15.32
CA ASN A 241 8.48 30.14 -15.88
C ASN A 241 7.07 30.48 -15.36
N GLY A 242 6.48 29.76 -14.40
CA GLY A 242 5.10 30.07 -14.07
C GLY A 242 4.48 29.55 -12.79
N VAL A 243 5.15 28.69 -12.01
CA VAL A 243 4.54 28.09 -10.81
C VAL A 243 5.41 28.36 -9.58
N SER A 244 4.81 28.86 -8.50
CA SER A 244 5.48 29.00 -7.21
C SER A 244 5.89 27.62 -6.66
N ASP A 245 7.09 27.51 -6.07
CA ASP A 245 7.62 26.26 -5.47
C ASP A 245 6.65 25.64 -4.46
N THR A 246 5.86 26.47 -3.76
CA THR A 246 4.85 26.01 -2.79
C THR A 246 3.67 25.31 -3.46
N LEU A 247 3.35 25.65 -4.70
CA LEU A 247 2.20 25.09 -5.44
C LEU A 247 2.56 23.82 -6.21
N ILE A 248 3.84 23.58 -6.50
CA ILE A 248 4.30 22.40 -7.24
C ILE A 248 3.87 21.09 -6.56
N PRO A 249 4.10 20.87 -5.24
CA PRO A 249 3.64 19.66 -4.54
C PRO A 249 2.13 19.46 -4.66
N VAL A 250 1.34 20.52 -4.52
CA VAL A 250 -0.13 20.46 -4.59
C VAL A 250 -0.61 20.08 -5.98
N LEU A 251 -0.01 20.64 -7.02
CA LEU A 251 -0.32 20.31 -8.41
C LEU A 251 0.01 18.83 -8.71
N ILE A 252 1.13 18.33 -8.21
CA ILE A 252 1.51 16.93 -8.35
C ILE A 252 0.49 16.02 -7.63
N VAL A 253 0.07 16.38 -6.41
CA VAL A 253 -0.98 15.64 -5.67
C VAL A 253 -2.28 15.62 -6.46
N LEU A 254 -2.70 16.77 -6.98
CA LEU A 254 -3.93 16.89 -7.73
C LEU A 254 -3.90 16.07 -9.03
N LEU A 255 -2.83 16.22 -9.82
CA LEU A 255 -2.67 15.49 -11.09
C LEU A 255 -2.61 13.97 -10.86
N SER A 256 -1.79 13.52 -9.92
CA SER A 256 -1.66 12.10 -9.62
C SER A 256 -2.96 11.52 -9.07
N GLY A 257 -3.68 12.27 -8.23
CA GLY A 257 -4.97 11.84 -7.71
C GLY A 257 -6.06 11.79 -8.78
N VAL A 258 -6.17 12.81 -9.64
CA VAL A 258 -7.13 12.81 -10.74
C VAL A 258 -6.87 11.69 -11.73
N LEU A 259 -5.62 11.45 -12.10
CA LEU A 259 -5.25 10.30 -12.95
C LEU A 259 -5.64 8.99 -12.29
N SER A 260 -5.43 8.84 -10.98
CA SER A 260 -5.74 7.62 -10.25
C SER A 260 -7.23 7.41 -9.98
N LEU A 261 -8.08 8.42 -10.14
CA LEU A 261 -9.54 8.21 -10.10
C LEU A 261 -10.03 7.24 -11.17
N PHE A 262 -9.40 7.27 -12.35
CA PHE A 262 -9.83 6.54 -13.54
C PHE A 262 -8.84 5.44 -13.98
N SER A 263 -7.71 5.33 -13.30
CA SER A 263 -6.67 4.34 -13.63
C SER A 263 -6.10 3.70 -12.36
N ASP A 264 -5.32 2.64 -12.53
CA ASP A 264 -4.64 2.02 -11.40
C ASP A 264 -3.44 2.86 -10.95
N GLY A 265 -3.44 3.25 -9.68
CA GLY A 265 -2.40 4.11 -9.12
C GLY A 265 -1.01 3.49 -9.15
N THR A 266 -0.92 2.19 -8.92
CA THR A 266 0.37 1.49 -8.82
C THR A 266 0.95 1.09 -10.18
N SER A 267 0.10 0.63 -11.10
CA SER A 267 0.56 0.14 -12.41
C SER A 267 0.58 1.20 -13.51
N VAL A 268 -0.10 2.33 -13.32
CA VAL A 268 -0.20 3.40 -14.33
C VAL A 268 0.34 4.72 -13.79
N VAL A 269 -0.23 5.24 -12.67
CA VAL A 269 0.07 6.60 -12.22
C VAL A 269 1.48 6.72 -11.65
N MET A 270 1.89 5.81 -10.77
CA MET A 270 3.24 5.86 -10.19
C MET A 270 4.32 5.72 -11.27
N PRO A 271 4.27 4.74 -12.18
CA PRO A 271 5.27 4.63 -13.26
C PRO A 271 5.35 5.87 -14.16
N LEU A 272 4.22 6.53 -14.40
CA LEU A 272 4.18 7.74 -15.21
C LEU A 272 4.71 8.96 -14.45
N MET A 273 4.23 9.18 -13.23
CA MET A 273 4.43 10.44 -12.50
C MET A 273 5.69 10.47 -11.62
N VAL A 274 6.18 9.32 -11.14
CA VAL A 274 7.41 9.29 -10.32
C VAL A 274 8.63 9.79 -11.09
N PRO A 275 8.88 9.37 -12.35
CA PRO A 275 9.96 9.94 -13.15
C PRO A 275 9.83 11.45 -13.37
N ILE A 276 8.60 11.91 -13.61
CA ILE A 276 8.31 13.35 -13.77
C ILE A 276 8.63 14.11 -12.48
N ALA A 277 8.19 13.59 -11.34
CA ALA A 277 8.49 14.20 -10.04
C ALA A 277 10.00 14.28 -9.76
N ILE A 278 10.74 13.25 -10.12
CA ILE A 278 12.21 13.24 -10.01
C ILE A 278 12.83 14.32 -10.91
N SER A 279 12.36 14.44 -12.16
CA SER A 279 12.82 15.48 -13.09
C SER A 279 12.53 16.90 -12.59
N ILE A 280 11.32 17.12 -12.02
CA ILE A 280 10.95 18.40 -11.39
C ILE A 280 11.85 18.68 -10.18
N SER A 281 12.15 17.67 -9.35
CA SER A 281 13.06 17.83 -8.21
C SER A 281 14.44 18.32 -8.63
N VAL A 282 15.00 17.74 -9.69
CA VAL A 282 16.30 18.17 -10.24
C VAL A 282 16.23 19.60 -10.77
N ALA A 283 15.13 19.97 -11.42
CA ALA A 283 14.95 21.28 -12.02
C ALA A 283 14.74 22.41 -11.01
N THR A 284 14.00 22.14 -9.94
CA THR A 284 13.57 23.16 -8.95
C THR A 284 14.38 23.14 -7.66
N GLY A 285 15.15 22.08 -7.40
CA GLY A 285 15.84 21.86 -6.12
C GLY A 285 14.90 21.42 -4.98
N ILE A 286 13.59 21.21 -5.25
CA ILE A 286 12.65 20.68 -4.26
C ILE A 286 13.03 19.22 -3.97
N SER A 287 12.93 18.82 -2.71
CA SER A 287 13.28 17.47 -2.24
C SER A 287 12.59 16.37 -3.05
N ALA A 288 13.38 15.43 -3.62
CA ALA A 288 12.85 14.31 -4.38
C ALA A 288 11.92 13.40 -3.52
N PRO A 289 12.26 13.03 -2.26
CA PRO A 289 11.35 12.29 -1.39
C PRO A 289 9.99 12.97 -1.20
N LEU A 290 9.95 14.31 -1.09
CA LEU A 290 8.70 15.06 -1.00
C LEU A 290 7.87 14.92 -2.27
N LEU A 291 8.44 15.23 -3.45
CA LEU A 291 7.69 15.18 -4.71
C LEU A 291 7.25 13.76 -5.06
N ILE A 292 8.07 12.75 -4.77
CA ILE A 292 7.70 11.34 -4.92
C ILE A 292 6.55 10.98 -3.95
N SER A 293 6.56 11.48 -2.71
CA SER A 293 5.43 11.31 -1.79
C SER A 293 4.15 11.94 -2.34
N CYS A 294 4.26 13.15 -2.93
CA CYS A 294 3.14 13.86 -3.56
C CYS A 294 2.56 13.10 -4.78
N VAL A 295 3.33 12.21 -5.40
CA VAL A 295 2.83 11.28 -6.42
C VAL A 295 2.20 10.05 -5.78
N CYS A 296 2.97 9.34 -4.94
CA CYS A 296 2.61 8.02 -4.46
C CYS A 296 1.38 8.04 -3.54
N VAL A 297 1.29 9.01 -2.63
CA VAL A 297 0.18 9.09 -1.66
C VAL A 297 -1.17 9.23 -2.36
N PRO A 298 -1.42 10.22 -3.24
CA PRO A 298 -2.68 10.29 -3.97
C PRO A 298 -2.86 9.14 -4.96
N ALA A 299 -1.80 8.68 -5.64
CA ALA A 299 -1.90 7.57 -6.58
C ALA A 299 -2.51 6.32 -5.94
N ILE A 300 -2.05 5.91 -4.76
CA ILE A 300 -2.61 4.77 -4.05
C ILE A 300 -3.86 5.13 -3.24
N GLY A 301 -4.00 6.38 -2.83
CA GLY A 301 -5.13 6.88 -2.03
C GLY A 301 -6.47 6.84 -2.77
N MET A 302 -6.44 6.93 -4.10
CA MET A 302 -7.65 6.84 -4.94
C MET A 302 -8.06 5.39 -5.24
N GLY A 303 -7.36 4.38 -4.74
CA GLY A 303 -7.66 2.95 -4.95
C GLY A 303 -9.02 2.47 -4.45
N MET A 304 -9.75 3.31 -3.69
CA MET A 304 -11.15 3.08 -3.31
C MET A 304 -12.16 3.64 -4.34
N SER A 305 -11.69 4.26 -5.43
CA SER A 305 -12.56 4.74 -6.51
C SER A 305 -13.38 3.58 -7.11
N PRO A 306 -14.68 3.76 -7.38
CA PRO A 306 -15.48 2.75 -8.07
C PRO A 306 -14.89 2.31 -9.42
N PHE A 307 -14.08 3.16 -10.04
CA PHE A 307 -13.45 2.94 -11.35
C PHE A 307 -12.06 2.31 -11.23
N SER A 308 -11.54 2.14 -10.03
CA SER A 308 -10.26 1.48 -9.76
C SER A 308 -10.45 -0.03 -9.50
N THR A 309 -9.36 -0.80 -9.63
CA THR A 309 -9.35 -2.23 -9.31
C THR A 309 -9.80 -2.50 -7.86
N GLY A 310 -9.32 -1.71 -6.89
CA GLY A 310 -9.65 -1.87 -5.48
C GLY A 310 -11.12 -1.61 -5.17
N GLY A 311 -11.69 -0.54 -5.73
CA GLY A 311 -13.10 -0.22 -5.59
C GLY A 311 -14.00 -1.24 -6.30
N GLY A 312 -13.60 -1.74 -7.47
CA GLY A 312 -14.31 -2.82 -8.16
C GLY A 312 -14.38 -4.09 -7.31
N VAL A 313 -13.26 -4.51 -6.70
CA VAL A 313 -13.22 -5.65 -5.78
C VAL A 313 -14.15 -5.41 -4.58
N PHE A 314 -14.12 -4.22 -3.95
CA PHE A 314 -15.04 -3.90 -2.86
C PHE A 314 -16.50 -4.01 -3.29
N LEU A 315 -16.87 -3.39 -4.40
CA LEU A 315 -18.24 -3.38 -4.90
C LEU A 315 -18.77 -4.78 -5.25
N SER A 316 -17.90 -5.72 -5.65
CA SER A 316 -18.30 -7.10 -5.93
C SER A 316 -18.79 -7.87 -4.69
N PHE A 317 -18.47 -7.42 -3.49
CA PHE A 317 -18.96 -8.00 -2.24
C PHE A 317 -20.18 -7.29 -1.66
N VAL A 318 -20.55 -6.13 -2.22
CA VAL A 318 -21.74 -5.37 -1.79
C VAL A 318 -23.01 -6.02 -2.36
N ARG A 319 -24.07 -6.12 -1.55
CA ARG A 319 -25.36 -6.60 -2.01
C ARG A 319 -25.93 -5.74 -3.13
N GLU A 320 -26.60 -6.34 -4.09
CA GLU A 320 -27.14 -5.68 -5.29
C GLU A 320 -28.03 -4.48 -4.95
N GLU A 321 -28.89 -4.61 -3.94
CA GLU A 321 -29.77 -3.54 -3.44
C GLU A 321 -29.02 -2.29 -2.94
N ARG A 322 -27.77 -2.44 -2.51
CA ARG A 322 -26.94 -1.36 -1.95
C ARG A 322 -25.82 -0.91 -2.89
N PHE A 323 -25.66 -1.60 -4.02
CA PHE A 323 -24.54 -1.37 -4.95
C PHE A 323 -24.46 0.08 -5.42
N GLN A 324 -25.54 0.64 -5.95
CA GLN A 324 -25.55 2.03 -6.44
C GLN A 324 -25.23 3.04 -5.33
N LYS A 325 -25.80 2.82 -4.14
CA LYS A 325 -25.53 3.67 -2.97
C LYS A 325 -24.04 3.64 -2.57
N MET A 326 -23.45 2.45 -2.50
CA MET A 326 -22.05 2.27 -2.13
C MET A 326 -21.10 2.83 -3.21
N MET A 327 -21.42 2.63 -4.48
CA MET A 327 -20.68 3.22 -5.60
C MET A 327 -20.64 4.75 -5.49
N PHE A 328 -21.80 5.39 -5.26
CA PHE A 328 -21.86 6.84 -5.12
C PHE A 328 -21.13 7.35 -3.85
N GLN A 329 -21.29 6.66 -2.73
CA GLN A 329 -20.59 7.00 -1.49
C GLN A 329 -19.07 6.83 -1.62
N SER A 330 -18.59 5.79 -2.30
CA SER A 330 -17.16 5.61 -2.58
C SER A 330 -16.62 6.72 -3.47
N LEU A 331 -17.38 7.17 -4.47
CA LEU A 331 -16.99 8.27 -5.35
C LEU A 331 -16.86 9.60 -4.57
N ILE A 332 -17.85 9.92 -3.72
CA ILE A 332 -17.78 11.12 -2.86
C ILE A 332 -16.57 11.01 -1.92
N ALA A 333 -16.40 9.85 -1.28
CA ALA A 333 -15.29 9.65 -0.35
C ALA A 333 -13.92 9.86 -1.01
N VAL A 334 -13.74 9.37 -2.23
CA VAL A 334 -12.50 9.55 -3.01
C VAL A 334 -12.26 11.02 -3.33
N LEU A 335 -13.29 11.74 -3.77
CA LEU A 335 -13.16 13.18 -4.06
C LEU A 335 -12.83 13.99 -2.78
N CYS A 336 -13.47 13.65 -1.66
CA CYS A 336 -13.12 14.24 -0.37
C CYS A 336 -11.67 13.93 0.04
N ASN A 337 -11.21 12.68 -0.17
CA ASN A 337 -9.83 12.29 0.10
C ASN A 337 -8.85 13.10 -0.74
N LEU A 338 -9.11 13.28 -2.03
CA LEU A 338 -8.25 14.09 -2.89
C LEU A 338 -8.13 15.52 -2.37
N GLY A 339 -9.26 16.15 -2.02
CA GLY A 339 -9.25 17.48 -1.42
C GLY A 339 -8.46 17.56 -0.12
N LEU A 340 -8.64 16.58 0.78
CA LEU A 340 -7.91 16.51 2.04
C LEU A 340 -6.41 16.28 1.80
N LEU A 341 -6.01 15.45 0.84
CA LEU A 341 -4.59 15.25 0.50
C LEU A 341 -3.95 16.52 -0.08
N CYS A 342 -4.67 17.30 -0.89
CA CYS A 342 -4.20 18.61 -1.35
C CYS A 342 -3.97 19.57 -0.17
N VAL A 343 -4.89 19.61 0.79
CA VAL A 343 -4.73 20.41 2.01
C VAL A 343 -3.55 19.91 2.84
N MET A 344 -3.38 18.59 3.00
CA MET A 344 -2.24 18.00 3.73
C MET A 344 -0.89 18.33 3.07
N ALA A 345 -0.84 18.40 1.74
CA ALA A 345 0.35 18.85 1.02
C ALA A 345 0.63 20.35 1.26
N LEU A 346 -0.40 21.19 1.27
CA LEU A 346 -0.26 22.64 1.53
C LEU A 346 0.25 22.95 2.94
N ILE A 347 -0.23 22.21 3.95
CA ILE A 347 0.17 22.43 5.37
C ILE A 347 1.41 21.63 5.78
N GLY A 348 2.05 20.92 4.84
CA GLY A 348 3.29 20.20 5.08
C GLY A 348 3.15 18.90 5.90
N ILE A 349 1.96 18.29 5.94
CA ILE A 349 1.80 16.95 6.51
C ILE A 349 2.45 15.90 5.60
N ILE A 350 2.31 16.07 4.29
CA ILE A 350 3.09 15.37 3.27
C ILE A 350 4.33 16.23 3.03
N SER A 351 5.40 15.94 3.72
CA SER A 351 6.64 16.74 3.72
C SER A 351 7.86 15.88 3.48
#